data_6e42d9f52da7d6955cfdc6a0ce8b6e03
#
_entry.id   6e42d9f52da7d6955cfdc6a0ce8b6e03
#
_cell.length_a   1.000
_cell.length_b   1.000
_cell.length_c   1.000
_cell.angle_alpha   90.00
_cell.angle_beta   90.00
_cell.angle_gamma   90.00
#
_symmetry.space_group_name_H-M   'P 1'
#
loop_
_entity.id
_entity.type
_entity.pdbx_description
1 polymer ?
#
loop_
_entity_poly.entity_id
_entity_poly.type
_entity_poly.pdbx_seq_one_letter_code
_entity_poly.pdbx_strand_id
1 'polypeptide(L)'
;MYVGTRRIDKASELIKPEDELEIRGKSNPYASRGGLKLEKAITSFQADLRGKVCMDIGAATGGFTDVCLQNGAAHVYAIDVGYGQFSWKLRNDPRVTLYERTNARLLTPDMLPLHPTVTVMDVSFISIRLILPVAAQLMGEEGVFYTLIKPQFEAGRDRIGKKGVIHDPKVHEDVLREIVEFAPTIGWQGEQLDYSPIKGPGGNIEFLGKITVRTQETEPVTPEIIHELVKKAHQELKGSSHK
;
A
#
# COMPACT_ATOMS: atom_id res chain seq x y z
N MET A 1 -14.99 -20.49 1.14
CA MET A 1 -16.22 -21.11 1.65
C MET A 1 -16.03 -22.63 1.71
N TYR A 2 -16.86 -23.33 2.49
CA TYR A 2 -16.83 -24.78 2.59
C TYR A 2 -18.24 -25.34 2.49
N VAL A 3 -18.35 -26.53 1.89
CA VAL A 3 -19.51 -27.40 1.96
C VAL A 3 -19.04 -28.66 2.67
N GLY A 4 -19.42 -28.86 3.92
CA GLY A 4 -18.85 -29.90 4.77
C GLY A 4 -17.32 -29.78 4.89
N THR A 5 -16.56 -30.74 4.42
CA THR A 5 -15.08 -30.72 4.37
C THR A 5 -14.52 -30.19 3.06
N ARG A 6 -15.36 -30.04 2.01
CA ARG A 6 -14.94 -29.58 0.68
C ARG A 6 -14.82 -28.07 0.66
N ARG A 7 -13.63 -27.56 0.27
CA ARG A 7 -13.40 -26.14 0.08
C ARG A 7 -13.93 -25.68 -1.29
N ILE A 8 -14.65 -24.56 -1.31
CA ILE A 8 -15.15 -23.89 -2.49
C ILE A 8 -14.27 -22.68 -2.77
N ASP A 9 -13.48 -22.73 -3.84
CA ASP A 9 -12.47 -21.72 -4.16
C ASP A 9 -12.92 -20.76 -5.27
N LYS A 10 -13.91 -21.13 -6.08
CA LYS A 10 -14.38 -20.30 -7.20
C LYS A 10 -15.85 -19.95 -7.04
N ALA A 11 -16.20 -18.71 -7.32
CA ALA A 11 -17.59 -18.24 -7.31
C ALA A 11 -18.48 -18.93 -8.38
N SER A 12 -17.86 -19.50 -9.42
CA SER A 12 -18.54 -20.26 -10.48
C SER A 12 -18.74 -21.75 -10.16
N GLU A 13 -18.29 -22.19 -8.99
CA GLU A 13 -18.44 -23.61 -8.60
C GLU A 13 -19.89 -23.90 -8.22
N LEU A 14 -20.45 -24.92 -8.86
CA LEU A 14 -21.82 -25.34 -8.63
C LEU A 14 -21.93 -26.05 -7.27
N ILE A 15 -22.88 -25.60 -6.49
CA ILE A 15 -23.30 -26.20 -5.21
C ILE A 15 -24.75 -26.62 -5.32
N LYS A 16 -25.14 -27.65 -4.56
CA LYS A 16 -26.51 -28.09 -4.54
C LYS A 16 -27.36 -27.20 -3.63
N PRO A 17 -28.68 -27.04 -3.91
CA PRO A 17 -29.55 -26.22 -3.08
C PRO A 17 -29.59 -26.61 -1.60
N GLU A 18 -29.37 -27.90 -1.31
CA GLU A 18 -29.34 -28.47 0.03
C GLU A 18 -27.99 -28.37 0.74
N ASP A 19 -26.92 -27.89 0.05
CA ASP A 19 -25.60 -27.75 0.64
C ASP A 19 -25.56 -26.53 1.57
N GLU A 20 -25.15 -26.75 2.81
CA GLU A 20 -24.88 -25.69 3.76
C GLU A 20 -23.50 -25.11 3.50
N LEU A 21 -23.48 -23.78 3.23
CA LEU A 21 -22.26 -23.01 3.01
C LEU A 21 -21.73 -22.48 4.34
N GLU A 22 -20.52 -22.85 4.67
CA GLU A 22 -19.82 -22.39 5.86
C GLU A 22 -18.60 -21.52 5.50
N ILE A 23 -18.47 -20.38 6.16
CA ILE A 23 -17.25 -19.55 6.09
C ILE A 23 -16.36 -19.93 7.25
N ARG A 24 -15.25 -20.60 6.97
CA ARG A 24 -14.24 -20.95 7.97
C ARG A 24 -13.04 -20.02 7.89
N GLY A 25 -12.56 -19.58 9.04
CA GLY A 25 -11.43 -18.68 9.18
C GLY A 25 -11.86 -17.24 9.47
N LYS A 26 -10.88 -16.40 9.81
CA LYS A 26 -11.13 -14.96 9.98
C LYS A 26 -11.43 -14.35 8.62
N SER A 27 -12.58 -13.72 8.46
CA SER A 27 -12.88 -12.91 7.28
C SER A 27 -11.90 -11.74 7.22
N ASN A 28 -11.45 -11.40 6.01
CA ASN A 28 -10.70 -10.16 5.84
C ASN A 28 -11.62 -8.98 6.20
N PRO A 29 -11.23 -8.10 7.14
CA PRO A 29 -12.06 -6.98 7.56
C PRO A 29 -12.17 -5.86 6.51
N TYR A 30 -11.36 -5.92 5.45
CA TYR A 30 -11.22 -4.89 4.43
C TYR A 30 -11.70 -5.37 3.05
N ALA A 31 -11.95 -4.43 2.16
CA ALA A 31 -12.38 -4.70 0.77
C ALA A 31 -11.39 -5.60 0.00
N SER A 32 -10.12 -5.63 0.38
CA SER A 32 -9.13 -6.57 -0.12
C SER A 32 -8.06 -6.91 0.93
N ARG A 33 -7.29 -7.99 0.68
CA ARG A 33 -6.13 -8.36 1.51
C ARG A 33 -5.05 -7.27 1.57
N GLY A 34 -5.03 -6.37 0.57
CA GLY A 34 -4.16 -5.20 0.56
C GLY A 34 -4.32 -4.35 1.81
N GLY A 35 -5.54 -4.24 2.36
CA GLY A 35 -5.80 -3.49 3.59
C GLY A 35 -4.93 -3.89 4.78
N LEU A 36 -4.58 -5.18 4.91
CA LEU A 36 -3.68 -5.66 5.98
C LEU A 36 -2.29 -5.00 5.95
N LYS A 37 -1.84 -4.58 4.77
CA LYS A 37 -0.56 -3.89 4.60
C LYS A 37 -0.61 -2.48 5.21
N LEU A 38 -1.66 -1.72 4.89
CA LEU A 38 -1.85 -0.39 5.44
C LEU A 38 -2.19 -0.44 6.95
N GLU A 39 -2.97 -1.42 7.39
CA GLU A 39 -3.23 -1.65 8.82
C GLU A 39 -1.93 -1.79 9.61
N LYS A 40 -0.97 -2.58 9.09
CA LYS A 40 0.34 -2.70 9.70
C LYS A 40 1.11 -1.37 9.68
N ALA A 41 1.08 -0.64 8.57
CA ALA A 41 1.73 0.67 8.49
C ALA A 41 1.16 1.65 9.52
N ILE A 42 -0.18 1.72 9.67
CA ILE A 42 -0.83 2.57 10.67
C ILE A 42 -0.37 2.20 12.08
N THR A 43 -0.32 0.90 12.39
CA THR A 43 0.09 0.43 13.72
C THR A 43 1.59 0.70 13.98
N SER A 44 2.46 0.33 13.04
CA SER A 44 3.91 0.47 13.18
C SER A 44 4.37 1.92 13.25
N PHE A 45 3.74 2.79 12.47
CA PHE A 45 4.11 4.21 12.37
C PHE A 45 3.24 5.11 13.25
N GLN A 46 2.34 4.54 14.06
CA GLN A 46 1.42 5.27 14.94
C GLN A 46 0.64 6.37 14.20
N ALA A 47 0.18 6.04 12.98
CA ALA A 47 -0.51 7.00 12.11
C ALA A 47 -1.89 7.36 12.66
N ASP A 48 -2.21 8.65 12.72
CA ASP A 48 -3.54 9.15 13.05
C ASP A 48 -4.24 9.69 11.79
N LEU A 49 -5.27 8.97 11.35
CA LEU A 49 -6.07 9.33 10.18
C LEU A 49 -7.40 10.03 10.54
N ARG A 50 -7.71 10.18 11.84
CA ARG A 50 -8.97 10.77 12.29
C ARG A 50 -9.14 12.20 11.81
N GLY A 51 -10.25 12.44 11.10
CA GLY A 51 -10.57 13.75 10.54
C GLY A 51 -9.68 14.19 9.37
N LYS A 52 -8.75 13.35 8.91
CA LYS A 52 -7.85 13.68 7.79
C LYS A 52 -8.52 13.48 6.45
N VAL A 53 -8.08 14.26 5.47
CA VAL A 53 -8.37 14.04 4.05
C VAL A 53 -7.21 13.22 3.46
N CYS A 54 -7.54 12.07 2.90
CA CYS A 54 -6.57 11.12 2.38
C CYS A 54 -6.63 11.03 0.85
N MET A 55 -5.48 10.77 0.22
CA MET A 55 -5.39 10.24 -1.16
C MET A 55 -4.99 8.76 -1.09
N ASP A 56 -5.73 7.88 -1.75
CA ASP A 56 -5.37 6.47 -1.98
C ASP A 56 -4.96 6.30 -3.43
N ILE A 57 -3.64 6.24 -3.67
CA ILE A 57 -3.07 6.12 -5.01
C ILE A 57 -2.79 4.65 -5.33
N GLY A 58 -3.48 4.13 -6.36
CA GLY A 58 -3.53 2.71 -6.66
C GLY A 58 -4.62 1.99 -5.86
N ALA A 59 -5.79 2.61 -5.78
CA ALA A 59 -6.90 2.17 -4.93
C ALA A 59 -7.43 0.76 -5.24
N ALA A 60 -7.31 0.29 -6.49
CA ALA A 60 -7.72 -1.04 -6.95
C ALA A 60 -9.14 -1.40 -6.48
N THR A 61 -9.28 -2.40 -5.61
CA THR A 61 -10.58 -2.81 -5.03
C THR A 61 -10.99 -1.97 -3.82
N GLY A 62 -10.17 -1.02 -3.37
CA GLY A 62 -10.45 -0.13 -2.24
C GLY A 62 -9.94 -0.63 -0.89
N GLY A 63 -8.96 -1.53 -0.87
CA GLY A 63 -8.43 -2.07 0.39
C GLY A 63 -7.84 -1.00 1.29
N PHE A 64 -7.04 -0.07 0.77
CA PHE A 64 -6.48 1.05 1.52
C PHE A 64 -7.53 2.10 1.85
N THR A 65 -8.41 2.42 0.91
CA THR A 65 -9.56 3.31 1.14
C THR A 65 -10.39 2.84 2.34
N ASP A 66 -10.72 1.54 2.40
CA ASP A 66 -11.52 0.96 3.50
C ASP A 66 -10.79 1.10 4.84
N VAL A 67 -9.48 0.84 4.88
CA VAL A 67 -8.66 1.04 6.08
C VAL A 67 -8.67 2.52 6.52
N CYS A 68 -8.51 3.47 5.60
CA CYS A 68 -8.55 4.89 5.91
C CYS A 68 -9.89 5.28 6.55
N LEU A 69 -11.00 4.85 5.98
CA LEU A 69 -12.34 5.14 6.48
C LEU A 69 -12.62 4.50 7.84
N GLN A 70 -12.18 3.26 8.06
CA GLN A 70 -12.31 2.57 9.34
C GLN A 70 -11.45 3.19 10.45
N ASN A 71 -10.34 3.87 10.08
CA ASN A 71 -9.49 4.64 10.99
C ASN A 71 -9.90 6.12 11.10
N GLY A 72 -11.10 6.48 10.65
CA GLY A 72 -11.72 7.78 10.91
C GLY A 72 -11.34 8.88 9.93
N ALA A 73 -10.80 8.56 8.74
CA ALA A 73 -10.60 9.57 7.70
C ALA A 73 -11.91 10.29 7.38
N ALA A 74 -11.86 11.62 7.28
CA ALA A 74 -13.02 12.46 6.94
C ALA A 74 -13.39 12.32 5.46
N HIS A 75 -12.38 12.16 4.60
CA HIS A 75 -12.57 11.99 3.17
C HIS A 75 -11.42 11.19 2.55
N VAL A 76 -11.71 10.42 1.51
CA VAL A 76 -10.71 9.67 0.74
C VAL A 76 -10.90 9.92 -0.76
N TYR A 77 -9.89 10.44 -1.41
CA TYR A 77 -9.77 10.44 -2.86
C TYR A 77 -9.14 9.11 -3.29
N ALA A 78 -9.93 8.22 -3.85
CA ALA A 78 -9.47 6.93 -4.37
C ALA A 78 -9.11 7.07 -5.85
N ILE A 79 -7.82 6.92 -6.19
CA ILE A 79 -7.28 7.16 -7.53
C ILE A 79 -6.72 5.87 -8.10
N ASP A 80 -7.17 5.48 -9.30
CA ASP A 80 -6.66 4.29 -9.99
C ASP A 80 -6.70 4.48 -11.52
N VAL A 81 -5.71 3.89 -12.21
CA VAL A 81 -5.70 3.83 -13.69
C VAL A 81 -6.67 2.78 -14.24
N GLY A 82 -7.07 1.80 -13.41
CA GLY A 82 -8.05 0.78 -13.73
C GLY A 82 -9.48 1.29 -13.71
N TYR A 83 -10.42 0.41 -14.03
CA TYR A 83 -11.84 0.71 -14.09
C TYR A 83 -12.69 -0.48 -13.66
N GLY A 84 -13.76 -0.20 -12.90
CA GLY A 84 -14.81 -1.18 -12.59
C GLY A 84 -14.44 -2.23 -11.55
N GLN A 85 -13.27 -2.14 -10.89
CA GLN A 85 -12.84 -3.07 -9.87
C GLN A 85 -13.06 -2.58 -8.43
N PHE A 86 -13.32 -1.28 -8.26
CA PHE A 86 -13.50 -0.68 -6.94
C PHE A 86 -14.77 -1.17 -6.26
N SER A 87 -14.69 -1.49 -4.97
CA SER A 87 -15.79 -2.02 -4.16
C SER A 87 -17.06 -1.17 -4.27
N TRP A 88 -18.19 -1.80 -4.59
CA TRP A 88 -19.48 -1.11 -4.68
C TRP A 88 -19.87 -0.42 -3.37
N LYS A 89 -19.58 -1.04 -2.23
CA LYS A 89 -19.83 -0.46 -0.91
C LYS A 89 -19.09 0.86 -0.73
N LEU A 90 -17.80 0.89 -1.10
CA LEU A 90 -16.96 2.08 -0.95
C LEU A 90 -17.28 3.14 -2.00
N ARG A 91 -17.66 2.75 -3.20
CA ARG A 91 -18.11 3.66 -4.28
C ARG A 91 -19.31 4.50 -3.87
N ASN A 92 -20.18 3.96 -3.02
CA ASN A 92 -21.38 4.64 -2.52
C ASN A 92 -21.18 5.31 -1.14
N ASP A 93 -19.99 5.27 -0.55
CA ASP A 93 -19.72 5.98 0.69
C ASP A 93 -19.55 7.49 0.40
N PRO A 94 -20.33 8.39 1.03
CA PRO A 94 -20.26 9.82 0.76
C PRO A 94 -18.90 10.45 1.11
N ARG A 95 -18.08 9.77 1.86
CA ARG A 95 -16.70 10.19 2.19
C ARG A 95 -15.68 9.81 1.12
N VAL A 96 -16.08 9.15 0.02
CA VAL A 96 -15.18 8.71 -1.04
C VAL A 96 -15.46 9.47 -2.33
N THR A 97 -14.42 10.04 -2.91
CA THR A 97 -14.41 10.51 -4.30
C THR A 97 -13.52 9.57 -5.12
N LEU A 98 -14.11 8.89 -6.08
CA LEU A 98 -13.43 7.88 -6.90
C LEU A 98 -13.02 8.45 -8.25
N TYR A 99 -11.74 8.37 -8.56
CA TYR A 99 -11.12 8.70 -9.85
C TYR A 99 -10.57 7.43 -10.51
N GLU A 100 -11.41 6.75 -11.29
CA GLU A 100 -10.99 5.65 -12.16
C GLU A 100 -10.41 6.17 -13.47
N ARG A 101 -9.63 5.34 -14.20
CA ARG A 101 -8.92 5.70 -15.45
C ARG A 101 -8.07 6.97 -15.30
N THR A 102 -7.58 7.23 -14.10
CA THR A 102 -6.86 8.45 -13.75
C THR A 102 -5.41 8.14 -13.40
N ASN A 103 -4.50 8.74 -14.15
CA ASN A 103 -3.07 8.63 -13.83
C ASN A 103 -2.73 9.64 -12.72
N ALA A 104 -2.28 9.14 -11.58
CA ALA A 104 -1.94 9.98 -10.42
C ALA A 104 -0.92 11.08 -10.73
N ARG A 105 -0.05 10.90 -11.72
CA ARG A 105 0.91 11.92 -12.16
C ARG A 105 0.28 13.15 -12.84
N LEU A 106 -0.99 13.04 -13.21
CA LEU A 106 -1.75 14.11 -13.88
C LEU A 106 -2.76 14.78 -12.93
N LEU A 107 -2.73 14.47 -11.64
CA LEU A 107 -3.59 15.12 -10.65
C LEU A 107 -3.22 16.59 -10.51
N THR A 108 -4.25 17.42 -10.38
CA THR A 108 -4.13 18.86 -10.13
C THR A 108 -4.91 19.24 -8.86
N PRO A 109 -4.57 20.35 -8.19
CA PRO A 109 -5.31 20.82 -7.01
C PRO A 109 -6.81 20.97 -7.25
N ASP A 110 -7.23 21.39 -8.45
CA ASP A 110 -8.63 21.61 -8.81
C ASP A 110 -9.46 20.32 -8.77
N MET A 111 -8.81 19.16 -8.94
CA MET A 111 -9.46 17.85 -8.81
C MET A 111 -9.70 17.46 -7.35
N LEU A 112 -9.04 18.13 -6.41
CA LEU A 112 -9.03 17.79 -4.99
C LEU A 112 -9.52 18.98 -4.15
N PRO A 113 -10.81 19.33 -4.19
CA PRO A 113 -11.35 20.52 -3.51
C PRO A 113 -11.15 20.49 -1.99
N LEU A 114 -11.05 19.30 -1.37
CA LEU A 114 -10.60 19.17 0.01
C LEU A 114 -9.11 18.88 0.01
N HIS A 115 -8.34 19.75 0.67
CA HIS A 115 -6.88 19.63 0.71
C HIS A 115 -6.43 18.34 1.40
N PRO A 116 -5.75 17.41 0.70
CA PRO A 116 -5.27 16.18 1.33
C PRO A 116 -4.03 16.45 2.17
N THR A 117 -3.95 15.82 3.34
CA THR A 117 -2.78 15.85 4.23
C THR A 117 -2.16 14.49 4.44
N VAL A 118 -2.79 13.44 3.93
CA VAL A 118 -2.28 12.07 3.98
C VAL A 118 -2.36 11.45 2.60
N THR A 119 -1.28 10.82 2.16
CA THR A 119 -1.32 9.92 0.99
C THR A 119 -1.01 8.49 1.44
N VAL A 120 -1.85 7.55 1.04
CA VAL A 120 -1.57 6.12 1.11
C VAL A 120 -1.39 5.57 -0.29
N MET A 121 -0.43 4.64 -0.50
CA MET A 121 -0.13 4.20 -1.86
C MET A 121 0.25 2.72 -1.94
N ASP A 122 -0.39 2.01 -2.87
CA ASP A 122 -0.08 0.63 -3.27
C ASP A 122 -0.12 0.49 -4.80
N VAL A 123 0.87 1.04 -5.49
CA VAL A 123 0.96 1.01 -6.96
C VAL A 123 1.79 -0.17 -7.46
N SER A 124 1.57 -0.55 -8.72
CA SER A 124 2.30 -1.60 -9.42
C SER A 124 2.79 -1.11 -10.78
N PHE A 125 3.91 -1.68 -11.25
CA PHE A 125 4.52 -1.41 -12.56
C PHE A 125 5.03 0.02 -12.76
N ILE A 126 5.22 0.78 -11.68
CA ILE A 126 5.75 2.14 -11.68
C ILE A 126 6.56 2.36 -10.40
N SER A 127 7.64 3.13 -10.51
CA SER A 127 8.39 3.58 -9.33
C SER A 127 7.63 4.67 -8.58
N ILE A 128 7.62 4.57 -7.25
CA ILE A 128 7.01 5.60 -6.38
C ILE A 128 7.70 6.97 -6.54
N ARG A 129 8.98 6.99 -6.95
CA ARG A 129 9.74 8.22 -7.23
C ARG A 129 9.11 9.08 -8.32
N LEU A 130 8.27 8.50 -9.20
CA LEU A 130 7.55 9.24 -10.23
C LEU A 130 6.22 9.83 -9.74
N ILE A 131 5.70 9.35 -8.61
CA ILE A 131 4.41 9.78 -8.05
C ILE A 131 4.62 10.70 -6.85
N LEU A 132 5.62 10.41 -6.03
CA LEU A 132 5.91 11.14 -4.81
C LEU A 132 6.02 12.66 -5.01
N PRO A 133 6.67 13.20 -6.06
CA PRO A 133 6.73 14.65 -6.28
C PRO A 133 5.35 15.30 -6.48
N VAL A 134 4.46 14.63 -7.22
CA VAL A 134 3.10 15.14 -7.46
C VAL A 134 2.27 15.09 -6.18
N ALA A 135 2.32 13.98 -5.45
CA ALA A 135 1.62 13.85 -4.18
C ALA A 135 2.13 14.87 -3.15
N ALA A 136 3.45 15.09 -3.10
CA ALA A 136 4.07 16.12 -2.24
C ALA A 136 3.55 17.53 -2.58
N GLN A 137 3.48 17.86 -3.87
CA GLN A 137 2.93 19.15 -4.31
C GLN A 137 1.46 19.33 -3.92
N LEU A 138 0.65 18.28 -4.01
CA LEU A 138 -0.77 18.31 -3.69
C LEU A 138 -1.03 18.40 -2.18
N MET A 139 -0.16 17.82 -1.34
CA MET A 139 -0.27 17.84 0.12
C MET A 139 0.37 19.08 0.76
N GLY A 140 1.30 19.75 0.07
CA GLY A 140 2.02 20.91 0.61
C GLY A 140 2.93 20.54 1.79
N GLU A 141 3.08 21.49 2.73
CA GLU A 141 4.09 21.41 3.81
C GLU A 141 3.69 20.59 5.03
N GLU A 142 2.47 20.11 5.12
CA GLU A 142 1.96 19.36 6.28
C GLU A 142 1.65 17.88 5.96
N GLY A 143 2.09 17.42 4.78
CA GLY A 143 1.73 16.11 4.28
C GLY A 143 2.50 14.94 4.93
N VAL A 144 1.85 13.78 5.00
CA VAL A 144 2.50 12.50 5.30
C VAL A 144 2.14 11.46 4.24
N PHE A 145 3.14 10.68 3.87
CA PHE A 145 3.03 9.66 2.83
C PHE A 145 3.30 8.27 3.42
N TYR A 146 2.30 7.42 3.41
CA TYR A 146 2.42 6.01 3.78
C TYR A 146 2.39 5.17 2.51
N THR A 147 3.50 4.55 2.15
CA THR A 147 3.62 3.85 0.87
C THR A 147 4.09 2.42 1.02
N LEU A 148 3.61 1.56 0.12
CA LEU A 148 4.33 0.34 -0.19
C LEU A 148 5.53 0.65 -1.07
N ILE A 149 6.67 0.08 -0.71
CA ILE A 149 7.89 0.05 -1.52
C ILE A 149 8.00 -1.37 -2.05
N LYS A 150 7.87 -1.52 -3.35
CA LYS A 150 7.87 -2.81 -4.03
C LYS A 150 9.19 -2.98 -4.81
N PRO A 151 10.17 -3.73 -4.28
CA PRO A 151 11.47 -3.84 -4.91
C PRO A 151 11.42 -4.27 -6.38
N GLN A 152 10.47 -5.13 -6.74
CA GLN A 152 10.28 -5.58 -8.12
C GLN A 152 9.90 -4.46 -9.12
N PHE A 153 9.45 -3.30 -8.65
CA PHE A 153 9.12 -2.14 -9.49
C PHE A 153 10.10 -0.97 -9.32
N GLU A 154 10.99 -1.06 -8.34
CA GLU A 154 12.00 -0.03 -8.02
C GLU A 154 13.40 -0.40 -8.50
N ALA A 155 13.77 -1.67 -8.46
CA ALA A 155 15.15 -2.12 -8.63
C ALA A 155 15.70 -1.98 -10.06
N GLY A 156 14.84 -1.75 -11.06
CA GLY A 156 15.25 -1.82 -12.47
C GLY A 156 15.32 -3.26 -13.00
N ARG A 157 15.24 -3.42 -14.32
CA ARG A 157 15.07 -4.74 -14.98
C ARG A 157 16.24 -5.68 -14.75
N ASP A 158 17.44 -5.15 -14.65
CA ASP A 158 18.68 -5.94 -14.55
C ASP A 158 18.84 -6.65 -13.20
N ARG A 159 18.16 -6.15 -12.15
CA ARG A 159 18.17 -6.71 -10.78
C ARG A 159 16.98 -7.62 -10.47
N ILE A 160 16.06 -7.77 -11.42
CA ILE A 160 14.85 -8.59 -11.23
C ILE A 160 15.12 -10.02 -11.68
N GLY A 161 14.89 -10.99 -10.80
CA GLY A 161 15.05 -12.42 -11.11
C GLY A 161 14.04 -12.95 -12.13
N LYS A 162 14.29 -14.17 -12.61
CA LYS A 162 13.32 -14.92 -13.43
C LYS A 162 11.99 -14.98 -12.69
N LYS A 163 10.86 -14.72 -13.35
CA LYS A 163 9.50 -14.63 -12.81
C LYS A 163 9.16 -13.33 -12.05
N GLY A 164 9.98 -12.29 -12.11
CA GLY A 164 9.69 -11.00 -11.49
C GLY A 164 9.79 -10.98 -9.95
N VAL A 165 10.55 -11.94 -9.36
CA VAL A 165 10.73 -12.01 -7.91
C VAL A 165 12.16 -11.67 -7.54
N ILE A 166 12.31 -10.80 -6.55
CA ILE A 166 13.61 -10.44 -5.96
C ILE A 166 13.80 -11.26 -4.69
N HIS A 167 14.89 -12.02 -4.65
CA HIS A 167 15.26 -12.86 -3.50
C HIS A 167 16.49 -12.34 -2.76
N ASP A 168 17.33 -11.54 -3.43
CA ASP A 168 18.57 -11.03 -2.88
C ASP A 168 18.32 -9.92 -1.86
N PRO A 169 18.70 -10.12 -0.57
CA PRO A 169 18.58 -9.10 0.45
C PRO A 169 19.30 -7.79 0.09
N LYS A 170 20.43 -7.89 -0.60
CA LYS A 170 21.19 -6.70 -1.01
C LYS A 170 20.40 -5.80 -1.94
N VAL A 171 19.63 -6.38 -2.86
CA VAL A 171 18.77 -5.61 -3.78
C VAL A 171 17.66 -4.92 -2.99
N HIS A 172 17.11 -5.57 -1.95
CA HIS A 172 16.12 -4.93 -1.07
C HIS A 172 16.72 -3.74 -0.31
N GLU A 173 17.93 -3.89 0.25
CA GLU A 173 18.64 -2.80 0.93
C GLU A 173 18.92 -1.63 -0.02
N ASP A 174 19.40 -1.92 -1.22
CA ASP A 174 19.69 -0.90 -2.23
C ASP A 174 18.43 -0.11 -2.62
N VAL A 175 17.31 -0.80 -2.85
CA VAL A 175 16.03 -0.16 -3.17
C VAL A 175 15.56 0.75 -2.04
N LEU A 176 15.59 0.27 -0.80
CA LEU A 176 15.16 1.08 0.35
C LEU A 176 16.05 2.32 0.51
N ARG A 177 17.37 2.18 0.36
CA ARG A 177 18.31 3.28 0.39
C ARG A 177 18.03 4.29 -0.72
N GLU A 178 17.83 3.83 -1.98
CA GLU A 178 17.51 4.69 -3.11
C GLU A 178 16.24 5.53 -2.88
N ILE A 179 15.21 4.98 -2.22
CA ILE A 179 13.99 5.71 -1.87
C ILE A 179 14.23 6.73 -0.75
N VAL A 180 14.97 6.35 0.29
CA VAL A 180 15.32 7.25 1.41
C VAL A 180 16.18 8.41 0.92
N GLU A 181 17.14 8.15 0.03
CA GLU A 181 18.00 9.17 -0.57
C GLU A 181 17.26 10.06 -1.59
N PHE A 182 16.19 9.56 -2.20
CA PHE A 182 15.38 10.35 -3.14
C PHE A 182 14.49 11.39 -2.42
N ALA A 183 13.90 11.06 -1.29
CA ALA A 183 12.94 11.94 -0.61
C ALA A 183 13.48 13.36 -0.34
N PRO A 184 14.74 13.56 0.13
CA PRO A 184 15.32 14.88 0.31
C PRO A 184 15.42 15.73 -0.97
N THR A 185 15.47 15.12 -2.14
CA THR A 185 15.56 15.85 -3.42
C THR A 185 14.28 16.65 -3.74
N ILE A 186 13.18 16.33 -3.06
CA ILE A 186 11.88 16.99 -3.19
C ILE A 186 11.44 17.69 -1.90
N GLY A 187 12.37 17.91 -0.94
CA GLY A 187 12.08 18.57 0.34
C GLY A 187 11.42 17.67 1.38
N TRP A 188 11.37 16.36 1.14
CA TRP A 188 10.79 15.37 2.04
C TRP A 188 11.87 14.48 2.66
N GLN A 189 11.51 13.61 3.58
CA GLN A 189 12.44 12.70 4.26
C GLN A 189 11.77 11.37 4.55
N GLY A 190 12.49 10.28 4.31
CA GLY A 190 12.14 8.96 4.83
C GLY A 190 12.32 8.94 6.34
N GLU A 191 11.23 8.77 7.07
CA GLU A 191 11.21 8.84 8.54
C GLU A 191 11.24 7.46 9.19
N GLN A 192 10.44 6.54 8.66
CA GLN A 192 10.32 5.20 9.20
C GLN A 192 10.14 4.17 8.09
N LEU A 193 10.67 2.96 8.33
CA LEU A 193 10.48 1.81 7.44
C LEU A 193 9.99 0.60 8.24
N ASP A 194 9.18 -0.24 7.59
CA ASP A 194 8.81 -1.58 8.07
C ASP A 194 8.62 -2.51 6.87
N TYR A 195 8.27 -3.76 7.07
CA TYR A 195 7.94 -4.71 5.99
C TYR A 195 6.46 -5.09 6.03
N SER A 196 5.91 -5.40 4.86
CA SER A 196 4.52 -5.85 4.70
C SER A 196 4.28 -7.16 5.45
N PRO A 197 3.14 -7.33 6.16
CA PRO A 197 2.83 -8.58 6.87
C PRO A 197 2.51 -9.73 5.92
N ILE A 198 2.26 -9.43 4.65
CA ILE A 198 1.96 -10.40 3.61
C ILE A 198 2.85 -10.15 2.39
N LYS A 199 3.24 -11.23 1.73
CA LYS A 199 3.97 -11.13 0.45
C LYS A 199 3.07 -10.62 -0.66
N GLY A 200 3.66 -9.87 -1.58
CA GLY A 200 3.04 -9.47 -2.83
C GLY A 200 2.88 -10.63 -3.82
N PRO A 201 2.32 -10.34 -5.00
CA PRO A 201 2.20 -11.31 -6.09
C PRO A 201 3.55 -11.98 -6.40
N GLY A 202 3.52 -13.27 -6.72
CA GLY A 202 4.73 -14.04 -7.00
C GLY A 202 5.60 -14.37 -5.79
N GLY A 203 5.27 -13.85 -4.60
CA GLY A 203 6.02 -14.10 -3.37
C GLY A 203 7.05 -13.02 -3.01
N ASN A 204 7.01 -11.86 -3.68
CA ASN A 204 7.89 -10.73 -3.36
C ASN A 204 7.71 -10.24 -1.93
N ILE A 205 8.80 -9.96 -1.25
CA ILE A 205 8.81 -9.18 -0.02
C ILE A 205 8.59 -7.72 -0.40
N GLU A 206 7.62 -7.08 0.23
CA GLU A 206 7.30 -5.68 0.05
C GLU A 206 7.53 -4.93 1.36
N PHE A 207 7.90 -3.67 1.28
CA PHE A 207 8.21 -2.84 2.44
C PHE A 207 7.20 -1.72 2.60
N LEU A 208 7.15 -1.15 3.80
CA LEU A 208 6.32 -0.02 4.18
C LEU A 208 7.23 1.16 4.47
N GLY A 209 6.86 2.34 3.99
CA GLY A 209 7.59 3.57 4.25
C GLY A 209 6.67 4.67 4.75
N LYS A 210 7.13 5.41 5.76
CA LYS A 210 6.59 6.71 6.17
C LYS A 210 7.55 7.78 5.67
N ILE A 211 7.04 8.69 4.84
CA ILE A 211 7.80 9.80 4.26
C ILE A 211 7.05 11.08 4.60
N THR A 212 7.75 12.05 5.17
CA THR A 212 7.18 13.32 5.64
C THR A 212 7.95 14.51 5.10
N VAL A 213 7.42 15.69 5.23
CA VAL A 213 8.17 16.92 4.98
C VAL A 213 9.39 16.96 5.90
N ARG A 214 10.53 17.31 5.34
CA ARG A 214 11.78 17.35 6.09
C ARG A 214 11.75 18.48 7.13
N THR A 215 11.95 18.11 8.40
CA THR A 215 12.16 19.05 9.51
C THR A 215 13.52 18.85 10.14
N GLN A 216 13.97 19.78 10.98
CA GLN A 216 15.23 19.61 11.72
C GLN A 216 15.17 18.55 12.82
N GLU A 217 13.97 18.15 13.23
CA GLU A 217 13.74 17.18 14.31
C GLU A 217 13.62 15.73 13.81
N THR A 218 13.51 15.54 12.49
CA THR A 218 13.32 14.20 11.90
C THR A 218 14.68 13.50 11.77
N GLU A 219 14.87 12.40 12.49
CA GLU A 219 16.05 11.54 12.32
C GLU A 219 15.96 10.76 11.01
N PRO A 220 17.04 10.73 10.21
CA PRO A 220 17.04 9.99 8.96
C PRO A 220 17.13 8.47 9.21
N VAL A 221 16.52 7.70 8.32
CA VAL A 221 16.71 6.25 8.26
C VAL A 221 18.16 5.94 7.87
N THR A 222 18.89 5.23 8.73
CA THR A 222 20.30 4.90 8.50
C THR A 222 20.47 3.57 7.73
N PRO A 223 21.62 3.31 7.11
CA PRO A 223 21.92 2.03 6.46
C PRO A 223 21.80 0.82 7.41
N GLU A 224 22.12 0.98 8.70
CA GLU A 224 22.01 -0.06 9.71
C GLU A 224 20.54 -0.43 9.97
N ILE A 225 19.65 0.57 10.04
CA ILE A 225 18.19 0.37 10.17
C ILE A 225 17.67 -0.42 8.97
N ILE A 226 18.09 -0.06 7.76
CA ILE A 226 17.70 -0.77 6.53
C ILE A 226 18.18 -2.21 6.56
N HIS A 227 19.43 -2.45 6.93
CA HIS A 227 20.01 -3.80 7.00
C HIS A 227 19.25 -4.71 7.97
N GLU A 228 19.02 -4.26 9.20
CA GLU A 228 18.30 -5.06 10.19
C GLU A 228 16.82 -5.28 9.80
N LEU A 229 16.16 -4.30 9.17
CA LEU A 229 14.82 -4.44 8.65
C LEU A 229 14.73 -5.53 7.57
N VAL A 230 15.62 -5.49 6.59
CA VAL A 230 15.65 -6.47 5.48
C VAL A 230 15.93 -7.86 6.03
N LYS A 231 16.90 -8.01 6.92
CA LYS A 231 17.22 -9.27 7.58
C LYS A 231 16.00 -9.84 8.32
N LYS A 232 15.29 -9.02 9.11
CA LYS A 232 14.08 -9.41 9.82
C LYS A 232 12.97 -9.84 8.87
N ALA A 233 12.70 -9.07 7.81
CA ALA A 233 11.69 -9.40 6.81
C ALA A 233 11.95 -10.76 6.14
N HIS A 234 13.22 -11.04 5.78
CA HIS A 234 13.62 -12.32 5.22
C HIS A 234 13.47 -13.48 6.19
N GLN A 235 13.71 -13.28 7.49
CA GLN A 235 13.56 -14.33 8.51
C GLN A 235 12.08 -14.66 8.74
N GLU A 236 11.25 -13.67 8.97
CA GLU A 236 9.85 -13.86 9.33
C GLU A 236 8.97 -14.32 8.16
N LEU A 237 9.29 -13.88 6.94
CA LEU A 237 8.51 -14.23 5.76
C LEU A 237 9.02 -15.49 5.03
N LYS A 238 10.12 -16.13 5.48
CA LYS A 238 10.63 -17.37 4.88
C LYS A 238 9.64 -18.54 4.88
N GLY A 239 8.76 -18.62 5.85
CA GLY A 239 7.82 -19.74 6.05
C GLY A 239 6.40 -19.51 5.53
N SER A 240 6.03 -18.31 5.12
CA SER A 240 4.68 -17.99 4.66
C SER A 240 4.50 -18.26 3.16
N SER A 241 4.69 -19.53 2.76
CA SER A 241 4.11 -20.02 1.51
C SER A 241 2.59 -20.04 1.67
N HIS A 242 1.87 -19.48 0.70
CA HIS A 242 0.41 -19.50 0.66
C HIS A 242 -0.13 -20.90 0.99
N LYS A 243 -0.74 -21.08 2.17
CA LYS A 243 -1.73 -22.12 2.41
C LYS A 243 -3.10 -21.63 2.03
#